data_02d93745de358c7bc63d022b85766b48
#
_entry.id   02d93745de358c7bc63d022b85766b48
#
_cell.length_a   1.000
_cell.length_b   1.000
_cell.length_c   1.000
_cell.angle_alpha   90.00
_cell.angle_beta   90.00
_cell.angle_gamma   90.00
#
_symmetry.space_group_name_H-M   'P 1'
#
loop_
_entity.id
_entity.type
_entity.pdbx_description
1 polymer ?
#
loop_
_entity_poly.entity_id
_entity_poly.type
_entity_poly.pdbx_seq_one_letter_code
_entity_poly.pdbx_strand_id
1 'polypeptide(L)'
;MIRVKAAFFSLTPPPPPGDDGSYLRWHLLDHMVEQYQLPGIQYALRYIADGDHLTSRIAATGHLEDVGNVVNYLVGDPVEQTHDDFMQLGPRLAEIGRFPEVRPSLQLRMPALQHWYAAPQALISPEVVPFRPHRGVALIIEEPAGDDVASWLQWLHTDHIPAVLATPGVAGAWMYGTTNTWKLHPAVQGDPQYTTVIYLDDDPLATTKTLTPLIEKRWRSGAVRPLFAGPLRTMVQWEAWR
;
A
#
# COMPACT_ATOMS: atom_id res chain seq x y z
N MET A 1 19.96 -10.23 0.81
CA MET A 1 19.01 -10.74 -0.22
C MET A 1 17.61 -10.44 0.26
N ILE A 2 16.82 -9.70 -0.52
CA ILE A 2 15.45 -9.36 -0.14
C ILE A 2 14.58 -10.62 -0.08
N ARG A 3 13.79 -10.75 1.00
CA ARG A 3 12.85 -11.86 1.19
C ARG A 3 11.47 -11.59 0.59
N VAL A 4 11.08 -10.32 0.57
CA VAL A 4 9.79 -9.90 0.03
C VAL A 4 9.80 -10.03 -1.50
N LYS A 5 8.77 -10.65 -2.05
CA LYS A 5 8.57 -10.88 -3.48
C LYS A 5 7.34 -10.15 -4.02
N ALA A 6 6.33 -9.99 -3.16
CA ALA A 6 5.07 -9.34 -3.50
C ALA A 6 4.49 -8.65 -2.27
N ALA A 7 3.37 -7.97 -2.44
CA ALA A 7 2.59 -7.46 -1.33
C ALA A 7 1.10 -7.63 -1.61
N PHE A 8 0.31 -7.96 -0.58
CA PHE A 8 -1.13 -7.73 -0.63
C PHE A 8 -1.42 -6.29 -0.24
N PHE A 9 -2.18 -5.60 -1.06
CA PHE A 9 -2.78 -4.31 -0.74
C PHE A 9 -4.29 -4.48 -0.65
N SER A 10 -4.82 -4.34 0.56
CA SER A 10 -6.26 -4.31 0.80
C SER A 10 -6.67 -2.87 1.11
N LEU A 11 -7.45 -2.28 0.21
CA LEU A 11 -7.94 -0.91 0.32
C LEU A 11 -9.43 -0.95 0.69
N THR A 12 -9.79 -0.25 1.75
CA THR A 12 -11.17 -0.21 2.26
C THR A 12 -11.61 1.23 2.54
N PRO A 13 -12.91 1.51 2.54
CA PRO A 13 -13.40 2.84 2.93
C PRO A 13 -13.05 3.15 4.40
N PRO A 14 -13.14 4.42 4.81
CA PRO A 14 -13.03 4.78 6.22
C PRO A 14 -14.17 4.15 7.03
N PRO A 15 -14.02 4.02 8.35
CA PRO A 15 -15.12 3.64 9.22
C PRO A 15 -16.32 4.57 9.01
N PRO A 16 -17.57 4.05 8.99
CA PRO A 16 -18.73 4.92 8.93
C PRO A 16 -18.83 5.82 10.16
N PRO A 17 -19.50 6.96 10.06
CA PRO A 17 -19.77 7.81 11.21
C PRO A 17 -20.45 7.00 12.33
N GLY A 18 -19.97 7.14 13.55
CA GLY A 18 -20.50 6.43 14.71
C GLY A 18 -19.97 4.99 14.89
N ASP A 19 -19.03 4.54 14.07
CA ASP A 19 -18.30 3.29 14.32
C ASP A 19 -17.52 3.39 15.63
N ASP A 20 -17.70 2.40 16.50
CA ASP A 20 -17.01 2.27 17.77
C ASP A 20 -15.57 1.72 17.65
N GLY A 21 -15.06 1.55 16.44
CA GLY A 21 -13.76 0.97 16.15
C GLY A 21 -13.73 -0.56 16.24
N SER A 22 -14.87 -1.23 16.39
CA SER A 22 -14.93 -2.69 16.53
C SER A 22 -14.29 -3.42 15.35
N TYR A 23 -14.50 -2.93 14.12
CA TYR A 23 -13.89 -3.50 12.93
C TYR A 23 -12.35 -3.39 12.96
N LEU A 24 -11.82 -2.22 13.29
CA LEU A 24 -10.36 -2.03 13.33
C LEU A 24 -9.72 -2.87 14.44
N ARG A 25 -10.41 -2.95 15.60
CA ARG A 25 -9.98 -3.78 16.73
C ARG A 25 -9.95 -5.26 16.35
N TRP A 26 -11.05 -5.78 15.81
CA TRP A 26 -11.10 -7.14 15.33
C TRP A 26 -10.01 -7.42 14.31
N HIS A 27 -9.86 -6.56 13.29
CA HIS A 27 -8.87 -6.79 12.23
C HIS A 27 -7.43 -6.80 12.78
N LEU A 28 -7.08 -5.89 13.68
CA LEU A 28 -5.71 -5.77 14.19
C LEU A 28 -5.38 -6.83 15.26
N LEU A 29 -6.35 -7.22 16.08
CA LEU A 29 -6.13 -8.09 17.24
C LEU A 29 -6.52 -9.56 17.00
N ASP A 30 -7.29 -9.85 15.97
CA ASP A 30 -7.73 -11.19 15.60
C ASP A 30 -7.31 -11.55 14.16
N HIS A 31 -7.93 -10.96 13.15
CA HIS A 31 -7.80 -11.39 11.77
C HIS A 31 -6.37 -11.25 11.21
N MET A 32 -5.71 -10.13 11.49
CA MET A 32 -4.33 -9.88 11.04
C MET A 32 -3.34 -10.84 11.72
N VAL A 33 -3.62 -11.24 12.96
CA VAL A 33 -2.81 -12.22 13.70
C VAL A 33 -2.95 -13.61 13.08
N GLU A 34 -4.14 -14.01 12.63
CA GLU A 34 -4.36 -15.25 11.88
C GLU A 34 -3.58 -15.23 10.56
N GLN A 35 -3.57 -14.10 9.86
CA GLN A 35 -2.83 -13.96 8.61
C GLN A 35 -1.31 -14.09 8.80
N TYR A 36 -0.75 -13.74 9.97
CA TYR A 36 0.66 -13.97 10.27
C TYR A 36 1.03 -15.46 10.38
N GLN A 37 0.05 -16.36 10.46
CA GLN A 37 0.31 -17.81 10.45
C GLN A 37 0.51 -18.36 9.03
N LEU A 38 0.21 -17.57 8.01
CA LEU A 38 0.41 -17.98 6.61
C LEU A 38 1.92 -17.95 6.28
N PRO A 39 2.45 -19.01 5.63
CA PRO A 39 3.90 -19.25 5.57
C PRO A 39 4.71 -18.15 4.90
N GLY A 40 4.13 -17.45 3.92
CA GLY A 40 4.81 -16.37 3.18
C GLY A 40 4.59 -14.97 3.73
N ILE A 41 3.73 -14.77 4.74
CA ILE A 41 3.53 -13.44 5.33
C ILE A 41 4.74 -13.06 6.18
N GLN A 42 5.48 -12.05 5.74
CA GLN A 42 6.69 -11.56 6.41
C GLN A 42 6.39 -10.44 7.41
N TYR A 43 5.43 -9.58 7.06
CA TYR A 43 5.05 -8.43 7.86
C TYR A 43 3.73 -7.85 7.34
N ALA A 44 3.00 -7.14 8.18
CA ALA A 44 1.84 -6.38 7.76
C ALA A 44 1.71 -5.06 8.52
N LEU A 45 1.27 -4.05 7.83
CA LEU A 45 1.01 -2.73 8.39
C LEU A 45 -0.34 -2.20 7.91
N ARG A 46 -1.05 -1.55 8.83
CA ARG A 46 -2.24 -0.78 8.50
C ARG A 46 -1.91 0.70 8.45
N TYR A 47 -2.37 1.33 7.40
CA TYR A 47 -2.33 2.77 7.21
C TYR A 47 -3.75 3.30 7.14
N ILE A 48 -3.99 4.48 7.68
CA ILE A 48 -5.29 5.12 7.66
C ILE A 48 -5.20 6.55 7.15
N ALA A 49 -6.24 6.97 6.45
CA ALA A 49 -6.52 8.35 6.12
C ALA A 49 -7.73 8.79 6.92
N ASP A 50 -7.55 9.73 7.82
CA ASP A 50 -8.60 10.36 8.63
C ASP A 50 -8.47 11.89 8.55
N GLY A 51 -9.56 12.61 8.76
CA GLY A 51 -9.54 14.07 8.78
C GLY A 51 -8.79 14.68 7.59
N ASP A 52 -7.70 15.39 7.87
CA ASP A 52 -6.90 16.10 6.87
C ASP A 52 -6.20 15.17 5.87
N HIS A 53 -5.95 13.90 6.21
CA HIS A 53 -5.39 12.94 5.26
C HIS A 53 -6.36 12.66 4.10
N LEU A 54 -7.67 12.60 4.36
CA LEU A 54 -8.69 12.41 3.34
C LEU A 54 -8.74 13.59 2.37
N THR A 55 -8.62 14.81 2.87
CA THR A 55 -8.72 16.05 2.07
C THR A 55 -7.40 16.43 1.39
N SER A 56 -6.27 15.88 1.83
CA SER A 56 -4.94 16.15 1.28
C SER A 56 -4.52 15.17 0.17
N ARG A 57 -5.47 14.45 -0.41
CA ARG A 57 -5.20 13.57 -1.55
C ARG A 57 -4.78 14.41 -2.76
N ILE A 58 -3.76 13.93 -3.47
CA ILE A 58 -3.27 14.55 -4.70
C ILE A 58 -4.12 14.08 -5.88
N ALA A 59 -4.52 12.81 -5.85
CA ALA A 59 -5.43 12.19 -6.81
C ALA A 59 -6.23 11.07 -6.16
N ALA A 60 -7.49 10.93 -6.58
CA ALA A 60 -8.31 9.75 -6.32
C ALA A 60 -9.39 9.68 -7.40
N THR A 61 -9.62 8.51 -7.96
CA THR A 61 -10.56 8.33 -9.09
C THR A 61 -11.40 7.07 -8.93
N GLY A 62 -12.66 7.15 -9.34
CA GLY A 62 -13.58 6.02 -9.34
C GLY A 62 -13.73 5.40 -7.96
N HIS A 63 -13.63 4.07 -7.88
CA HIS A 63 -13.81 3.34 -6.62
C HIS A 63 -12.73 3.64 -5.56
N LEU A 64 -11.61 4.28 -5.93
CA LEU A 64 -10.56 4.63 -4.97
C LEU A 64 -10.77 6.01 -4.31
N GLU A 65 -11.81 6.75 -4.69
CA GLU A 65 -12.17 8.01 -4.04
C GLU A 65 -12.50 7.83 -2.55
N ASP A 66 -13.02 6.66 -2.19
CA ASP A 66 -13.44 6.36 -0.82
C ASP A 66 -12.37 5.64 0.03
N VAL A 67 -11.11 5.52 -0.46
CA VAL A 67 -10.07 4.83 0.31
C VAL A 67 -9.79 5.54 1.62
N GLY A 68 -10.06 4.91 2.75
CA GLY A 68 -9.75 5.42 4.08
C GLY A 68 -8.77 4.55 4.86
N ASN A 69 -8.64 3.27 4.46
CA ASN A 69 -7.73 2.33 5.07
C ASN A 69 -6.96 1.55 4.01
N VAL A 70 -5.70 1.28 4.28
CA VAL A 70 -4.85 0.41 3.47
C VAL A 70 -4.13 -0.55 4.39
N VAL A 71 -4.26 -1.85 4.14
CA VAL A 71 -3.40 -2.85 4.76
C VAL A 71 -2.42 -3.33 3.71
N ASN A 72 -1.14 -3.28 4.05
CA ASN A 72 -0.06 -3.77 3.22
C ASN A 72 0.59 -4.98 3.91
N TYR A 73 0.40 -6.17 3.33
CA TYR A 73 1.07 -7.40 3.76
C TYR A 73 2.26 -7.63 2.85
N LEU A 74 3.45 -7.73 3.43
CA LEU A 74 4.66 -8.08 2.71
C LEU A 74 4.77 -9.60 2.60
N VAL A 75 4.87 -10.09 1.37
CA VAL A 75 4.79 -11.52 1.05
C VAL A 75 6.12 -12.00 0.49
N GLY A 76 6.67 -13.04 1.10
CA GLY A 76 7.82 -13.81 0.61
C GLY A 76 7.41 -15.20 0.13
N ASP A 77 8.40 -16.03 -0.14
CA ASP A 77 8.14 -17.43 -0.53
C ASP A 77 7.51 -18.25 0.62
N PRO A 78 6.59 -19.17 0.32
CA PRO A 78 6.05 -19.53 -0.99
C PRO A 78 4.87 -18.60 -1.39
N VAL A 79 5.05 -17.76 -2.41
CA VAL A 79 4.11 -16.69 -2.73
C VAL A 79 2.76 -17.20 -3.22
N GLU A 80 2.75 -18.18 -4.15
CA GLU A 80 1.49 -18.71 -4.73
C GLU A 80 0.65 -19.43 -3.68
N GLN A 81 1.25 -20.29 -2.88
CA GLN A 81 0.56 -20.95 -1.78
C GLN A 81 0.02 -19.93 -0.78
N THR A 82 0.82 -18.93 -0.41
CA THR A 82 0.40 -17.88 0.52
C THR A 82 -0.79 -17.10 -0.04
N HIS A 83 -0.82 -16.83 -1.34
CA HIS A 83 -1.97 -16.22 -1.99
C HIS A 83 -3.23 -17.07 -1.82
N ASP A 84 -3.14 -18.36 -2.15
CA ASP A 84 -4.30 -19.26 -2.10
C ASP A 84 -4.81 -19.43 -0.65
N ASP A 85 -3.90 -19.59 0.30
CA ASP A 85 -4.22 -19.68 1.72
C ASP A 85 -4.85 -18.38 2.26
N PHE A 86 -4.30 -17.22 1.85
CA PHE A 86 -4.84 -15.92 2.22
C PHE A 86 -6.28 -15.74 1.73
N MET A 87 -6.56 -16.13 0.49
CA MET A 87 -7.90 -16.03 -0.10
C MET A 87 -8.90 -17.00 0.53
N GLN A 88 -8.45 -18.12 1.07
CA GLN A 88 -9.31 -19.12 1.74
C GLN A 88 -9.53 -18.83 3.23
N LEU A 89 -8.66 -18.03 3.85
CA LEU A 89 -8.72 -17.78 5.30
C LEU A 89 -10.03 -17.10 5.70
N GLY A 90 -10.45 -16.05 4.99
CA GLY A 90 -11.71 -15.35 5.27
C GLY A 90 -12.94 -16.26 5.26
N PRO A 91 -13.20 -17.03 4.18
CA PRO A 91 -14.27 -18.02 4.13
C PRO A 91 -14.23 -19.03 5.29
N ARG A 92 -13.05 -19.58 5.61
CA ARG A 92 -12.91 -20.55 6.73
C ARG A 92 -13.24 -19.93 8.09
N LEU A 93 -12.82 -18.67 8.32
CA LEU A 93 -13.16 -17.97 9.56
C LEU A 93 -14.65 -17.62 9.62
N ALA A 94 -15.28 -17.33 8.48
CA ALA A 94 -16.72 -17.08 8.41
C ALA A 94 -17.53 -18.33 8.78
N GLU A 95 -17.13 -19.53 8.32
CA GLU A 95 -17.78 -20.79 8.65
C GLU A 95 -17.84 -21.07 10.16
N ILE A 96 -16.86 -20.62 10.91
CA ILE A 96 -16.79 -20.78 12.38
C ILE A 96 -17.25 -19.53 13.15
N GLY A 97 -17.86 -18.56 12.46
CA GLY A 97 -18.41 -17.34 13.07
C GLY A 97 -17.38 -16.33 13.58
N ARG A 98 -16.12 -16.42 13.15
CA ARG A 98 -15.04 -15.51 13.53
C ARG A 98 -14.77 -14.41 12.49
N PHE A 99 -15.58 -14.32 11.46
CA PHE A 99 -15.46 -13.28 10.43
C PHE A 99 -16.71 -12.40 10.50
N PRO A 100 -16.67 -11.25 11.14
CA PRO A 100 -17.82 -10.35 11.23
C PRO A 100 -18.23 -9.86 9.83
N GLU A 101 -19.40 -9.29 9.73
CA GLU A 101 -19.90 -8.72 8.48
C GLU A 101 -18.88 -7.74 7.91
N VAL A 102 -18.26 -8.11 6.78
CA VAL A 102 -17.09 -7.45 6.24
C VAL A 102 -17.51 -6.28 5.39
N ARG A 103 -16.87 -5.15 5.59
CA ARG A 103 -16.92 -4.07 4.63
C ARG A 103 -16.24 -4.53 3.33
N PRO A 104 -16.89 -4.39 2.18
CA PRO A 104 -16.29 -4.78 0.92
C PRO A 104 -15.00 -4.02 0.70
N SER A 105 -13.93 -4.71 0.33
CA SER A 105 -12.71 -4.05 -0.13
C SER A 105 -13.00 -3.28 -1.41
N LEU A 106 -12.58 -2.02 -1.46
CA LEU A 106 -12.62 -1.22 -2.68
C LEU A 106 -11.67 -1.81 -3.71
N GLN A 107 -10.53 -2.30 -3.23
CA GLN A 107 -9.53 -3.00 -4.05
C GLN A 107 -8.74 -3.97 -3.18
N LEU A 108 -8.48 -5.16 -3.72
CA LEU A 108 -7.54 -6.13 -3.18
C LEU A 108 -6.63 -6.58 -4.32
N ARG A 109 -5.32 -6.34 -4.21
CA ARG A 109 -4.33 -6.72 -5.22
C ARG A 109 -3.08 -7.30 -4.57
N MET A 110 -2.41 -8.20 -5.32
CA MET A 110 -1.10 -8.72 -4.95
C MET A 110 -0.09 -8.47 -6.09
N PRO A 111 0.43 -7.24 -6.22
CA PRO A 111 1.46 -6.94 -7.19
C PRO A 111 2.83 -7.47 -6.75
N ALA A 112 3.68 -7.82 -7.72
CA ALA A 112 5.05 -8.22 -7.48
C ALA A 112 5.92 -7.02 -7.11
N LEU A 113 6.85 -7.20 -6.16
CA LEU A 113 7.86 -6.21 -5.85
C LEU A 113 8.87 -6.15 -7.01
N GLN A 114 9.08 -4.95 -7.56
CA GLN A 114 9.98 -4.72 -8.68
C GLN A 114 11.26 -3.99 -8.27
N HIS A 115 11.11 -2.91 -7.50
CA HIS A 115 12.22 -2.07 -7.07
C HIS A 115 12.05 -1.60 -5.64
N TRP A 116 13.17 -1.43 -4.92
CA TRP A 116 13.18 -0.97 -3.54
C TRP A 116 14.41 -0.08 -3.30
N TYR A 117 14.17 1.04 -2.63
CA TYR A 117 15.15 2.09 -2.39
C TYR A 117 15.11 2.56 -0.95
N ALA A 118 16.27 2.89 -0.39
CA ALA A 118 16.37 3.65 0.84
C ALA A 118 16.88 5.07 0.53
N ALA A 119 16.39 6.03 1.27
CA ALA A 119 16.91 7.38 1.20
C ALA A 119 18.34 7.40 1.78
N PRO A 120 19.31 8.11 1.16
CA PRO A 120 20.68 8.14 1.65
C PRO A 120 20.81 8.60 3.10
N GLN A 121 19.95 9.52 3.53
CA GLN A 121 19.92 10.06 4.90
C GLN A 121 19.38 9.05 5.93
N ALA A 122 18.67 8.01 5.51
CA ALA A 122 18.12 7.00 6.42
C ALA A 122 19.20 6.04 6.95
N LEU A 123 20.34 5.92 6.28
CA LEU A 123 21.49 5.10 6.66
C LEU A 123 21.13 3.61 6.93
N ILE A 124 20.22 3.09 6.14
CA ILE A 124 19.73 1.70 6.23
C ILE A 124 19.80 1.03 4.86
N SER A 125 19.77 -0.31 4.84
CA SER A 125 19.62 -1.02 3.58
C SER A 125 18.17 -0.92 3.05
N PRO A 126 17.98 -0.88 1.72
CA PRO A 126 16.65 -0.75 1.13
C PRO A 126 15.67 -1.85 1.54
N GLU A 127 16.17 -3.06 1.82
CA GLU A 127 15.35 -4.23 2.17
C GLU A 127 14.65 -4.10 3.52
N VAL A 128 15.13 -3.23 4.42
CA VAL A 128 14.56 -3.11 5.77
C VAL A 128 13.66 -1.88 5.94
N VAL A 129 13.53 -1.04 4.93
CA VAL A 129 12.74 0.19 5.00
C VAL A 129 11.34 -0.02 5.58
N PRO A 130 10.51 -0.98 5.12
CA PRO A 130 9.15 -1.14 5.64
C PRO A 130 9.09 -1.79 7.02
N PHE A 131 10.17 -2.45 7.47
CA PHE A 131 10.19 -3.17 8.75
C PHE A 131 10.56 -2.30 9.95
N ARG A 132 11.12 -1.12 9.69
CA ARG A 132 11.42 -0.15 10.75
C ARG A 132 10.21 0.73 11.07
N PRO A 133 10.11 1.28 12.29
CA PRO A 133 9.09 2.27 12.60
C PRO A 133 9.14 3.46 11.62
N HIS A 134 7.98 3.89 11.15
CA HIS A 134 7.80 5.09 10.33
C HIS A 134 6.43 5.70 10.62
N ARG A 135 6.26 6.99 10.36
CA ARG A 135 5.02 7.71 10.72
C ARG A 135 3.88 7.48 9.75
N GLY A 136 4.20 7.17 8.51
CA GLY A 136 3.19 6.90 7.49
C GLY A 136 3.82 6.70 6.13
N VAL A 137 2.98 6.80 5.11
CA VAL A 137 3.37 6.65 3.72
C VAL A 137 2.67 7.68 2.84
N ALA A 138 3.30 8.04 1.71
CA ALA A 138 2.59 8.52 0.54
C ALA A 138 2.40 7.31 -0.39
N LEU A 139 1.15 6.92 -0.58
CA LEU A 139 0.78 5.81 -1.47
C LEU A 139 0.39 6.39 -2.84
N ILE A 140 0.92 5.80 -3.91
CA ILE A 140 0.60 6.18 -5.29
C ILE A 140 0.21 4.92 -6.05
N ILE A 141 -0.97 4.92 -6.67
CA ILE A 141 -1.46 3.86 -7.55
C ILE A 141 -1.72 4.48 -8.91
N GLU A 142 -1.14 3.90 -9.95
CA GLU A 142 -1.18 4.40 -11.33
C GLU A 142 -1.45 3.26 -12.30
N GLU A 143 -2.02 3.57 -13.44
CA GLU A 143 -2.16 2.61 -14.53
C GLU A 143 -1.59 3.16 -15.83
N PRO A 144 -1.13 2.30 -16.74
CA PRO A 144 -0.73 2.70 -18.09
C PRO A 144 -1.85 3.45 -18.80
N ALA A 145 -1.51 4.55 -19.50
CA ALA A 145 -2.47 5.36 -20.24
C ALA A 145 -2.02 5.68 -21.66
N GLY A 146 -0.74 5.50 -21.97
CA GLY A 146 -0.14 5.72 -23.29
C GLY A 146 0.88 4.66 -23.63
N ASP A 147 1.49 4.80 -24.81
CA ASP A 147 2.41 3.79 -25.37
C ASP A 147 3.83 3.86 -24.80
N ASP A 148 4.20 4.97 -24.16
CA ASP A 148 5.59 5.22 -23.72
C ASP A 148 5.86 4.90 -22.24
N VAL A 149 5.25 3.84 -21.75
CA VAL A 149 5.43 3.37 -20.37
C VAL A 149 6.88 2.98 -20.08
N ALA A 150 7.60 2.42 -21.07
CA ALA A 150 8.98 2.00 -20.87
C ALA A 150 9.91 3.19 -20.58
N SER A 151 9.82 4.26 -21.36
CA SER A 151 10.58 5.49 -21.12
C SER A 151 10.18 6.16 -19.81
N TRP A 152 8.88 6.13 -19.46
CA TRP A 152 8.40 6.61 -18.18
C TRP A 152 9.01 5.83 -17.00
N LEU A 153 9.06 4.49 -17.09
CA LEU A 153 9.68 3.65 -16.06
C LEU A 153 11.18 3.98 -15.94
N GLN A 154 11.88 4.12 -17.06
CA GLN A 154 13.30 4.50 -17.03
C GLN A 154 13.48 5.84 -16.31
N TRP A 155 12.77 6.89 -16.72
CA TRP A 155 12.81 8.20 -16.07
C TRP A 155 12.45 8.12 -14.58
N LEU A 156 11.44 7.31 -14.24
CA LEU A 156 11.02 7.10 -12.85
C LEU A 156 12.19 6.65 -11.97
N HIS A 157 13.00 5.71 -12.47
CA HIS A 157 14.14 5.16 -11.72
C HIS A 157 15.37 6.07 -11.73
N THR A 158 15.67 6.72 -12.87
CA THR A 158 16.90 7.50 -13.02
C THR A 158 16.82 8.91 -12.47
N ASP A 159 15.64 9.51 -12.49
CA ASP A 159 15.46 10.93 -12.16
C ASP A 159 14.46 11.15 -11.03
N HIS A 160 13.27 10.56 -11.13
CA HIS A 160 12.19 10.85 -10.22
C HIS A 160 12.40 10.29 -8.82
N ILE A 161 12.70 8.98 -8.72
CA ILE A 161 12.92 8.35 -7.41
C ILE A 161 14.11 8.96 -6.67
N PRO A 162 15.27 9.25 -7.29
CA PRO A 162 16.33 10.00 -6.63
C PRO A 162 15.88 11.36 -6.06
N ALA A 163 15.06 12.11 -6.80
CA ALA A 163 14.51 13.38 -6.31
C ALA A 163 13.56 13.20 -5.12
N VAL A 164 12.72 12.15 -5.15
CA VAL A 164 11.83 11.78 -4.02
C VAL A 164 12.66 11.43 -2.79
N LEU A 165 13.69 10.59 -2.94
CA LEU A 165 14.56 10.15 -1.84
C LEU A 165 15.40 11.27 -1.23
N ALA A 166 15.66 12.35 -1.99
CA ALA A 166 16.35 13.54 -1.49
C ALA A 166 15.43 14.45 -0.65
N THR A 167 14.11 14.22 -0.64
CA THR A 167 13.17 15.03 0.14
C THR A 167 13.33 14.71 1.64
N PRO A 168 13.49 15.72 2.52
CA PRO A 168 13.52 15.51 3.95
C PRO A 168 12.26 14.76 4.44
N GLY A 169 12.45 13.87 5.41
CA GLY A 169 11.36 13.05 5.95
C GLY A 169 11.04 11.78 5.14
N VAL A 170 11.64 11.58 3.96
CA VAL A 170 11.53 10.33 3.20
C VAL A 170 12.57 9.33 3.69
N ALA A 171 12.12 8.12 4.05
CA ALA A 171 12.97 7.01 4.46
C ALA A 171 13.34 6.08 3.30
N GLY A 172 12.46 5.95 2.32
CA GLY A 172 12.67 5.11 1.16
C GLY A 172 11.40 4.96 0.32
N ALA A 173 11.53 4.21 -0.77
CA ALA A 173 10.42 3.95 -1.68
C ALA A 173 10.46 2.51 -2.18
N TRP A 174 9.32 1.82 -2.14
CA TRP A 174 9.14 0.50 -2.71
C TRP A 174 8.12 0.55 -3.83
N MET A 175 8.44 -0.13 -4.93
CA MET A 175 7.63 -0.09 -6.15
C MET A 175 7.19 -1.49 -6.54
N TYR A 176 5.91 -1.61 -6.80
CA TYR A 176 5.25 -2.85 -7.19
C TYR A 176 4.57 -2.68 -8.54
N GLY A 177 4.58 -3.73 -9.33
CA GLY A 177 3.86 -3.79 -10.60
C GLY A 177 3.00 -5.05 -10.67
N THR A 178 1.85 -4.94 -11.30
CA THR A 178 1.09 -6.11 -11.69
C THR A 178 1.79 -6.77 -12.86
N THR A 179 2.52 -7.82 -12.59
CA THR A 179 3.00 -8.73 -13.64
C THR A 179 1.95 -9.81 -13.87
N ASN A 180 1.91 -10.38 -15.06
CA ASN A 180 0.95 -11.44 -15.43
C ASN A 180 1.05 -12.72 -14.59
N THR A 181 1.93 -12.78 -13.60
CA THR A 181 2.22 -13.95 -12.78
C THR A 181 1.29 -14.13 -11.59
N TRP A 182 0.60 -13.06 -11.14
CA TRP A 182 -0.24 -13.13 -9.95
C TRP A 182 -1.72 -13.04 -10.33
N LYS A 183 -2.50 -14.04 -9.90
CA LYS A 183 -3.96 -14.01 -10.06
C LYS A 183 -4.53 -12.90 -9.19
N LEU A 184 -5.18 -11.93 -9.82
CA LEU A 184 -5.96 -10.91 -9.12
C LEU A 184 -7.20 -11.57 -8.49
N HIS A 185 -7.67 -11.00 -7.38
CA HIS A 185 -8.97 -11.37 -6.84
C HIS A 185 -10.04 -11.25 -7.95
N PRO A 186 -10.95 -12.25 -8.13
CA PRO A 186 -11.93 -12.24 -9.20
C PRO A 186 -12.79 -10.97 -9.27
N ALA A 187 -13.03 -10.33 -8.10
CA ALA A 187 -13.79 -9.08 -8.01
C ALA A 187 -13.01 -7.84 -8.46
N VAL A 188 -11.69 -7.96 -8.72
CA VAL A 188 -10.81 -6.85 -9.09
C VAL A 188 -10.01 -7.24 -10.32
N GLN A 189 -10.70 -7.68 -11.37
CA GLN A 189 -10.09 -7.79 -12.69
C GLN A 189 -9.93 -6.37 -13.24
N GLY A 190 -8.73 -5.97 -13.53
CA GLY A 190 -8.41 -4.64 -14.07
C GLY A 190 -7.05 -4.64 -14.74
N ASP A 191 -6.81 -3.57 -15.46
CA ASP A 191 -5.59 -3.30 -16.19
C ASP A 191 -4.34 -3.35 -15.31
N PRO A 192 -3.14 -3.52 -15.89
CA PRO A 192 -1.88 -3.41 -15.17
C PRO A 192 -1.84 -2.14 -14.33
N GLN A 193 -1.31 -2.24 -13.11
CA GLN A 193 -1.15 -1.09 -12.22
C GLN A 193 0.26 -1.07 -11.64
N TYR A 194 0.75 0.14 -11.40
CA TYR A 194 1.96 0.40 -10.63
C TYR A 194 1.59 0.96 -9.27
N THR A 195 2.18 0.42 -8.21
CA THR A 195 1.99 0.91 -6.86
C THR A 195 3.33 1.35 -6.29
N THR A 196 3.43 2.60 -5.87
CA THR A 196 4.62 3.13 -5.17
C THR A 196 4.24 3.44 -3.73
N VAL A 197 5.00 2.89 -2.79
CA VAL A 197 4.90 3.20 -1.36
C VAL A 197 6.12 4.01 -0.97
N ILE A 198 5.95 5.29 -0.64
CA ILE A 198 7.01 6.17 -0.14
C ILE A 198 6.88 6.18 1.38
N TYR A 199 7.84 5.61 2.09
CA TYR A 199 7.86 5.52 3.56
C TYR A 199 8.36 6.83 4.16
N LEU A 200 7.65 7.34 5.19
CA LEU A 200 7.84 8.67 5.75
C LEU A 200 8.20 8.61 7.24
N ASP A 201 9.33 9.21 7.60
CA ASP A 201 9.79 9.35 8.99
C ASP A 201 9.19 10.58 9.68
N ASP A 202 8.88 11.60 8.90
CA ASP A 202 8.23 12.83 9.37
C ASP A 202 6.71 12.76 9.18
N ASP A 203 6.02 13.86 9.54
CA ASP A 203 4.59 13.99 9.42
C ASP A 203 4.11 13.71 7.99
N PRO A 204 3.21 12.73 7.78
CA PRO A 204 2.80 12.32 6.45
C PRO A 204 2.11 13.43 5.64
N LEU A 205 1.34 14.30 6.29
CA LEU A 205 0.67 15.43 5.62
C LEU A 205 1.69 16.46 5.12
N ALA A 206 2.58 16.88 6.00
CA ALA A 206 3.59 17.90 5.66
C ALA A 206 4.57 17.37 4.59
N THR A 207 5.04 16.13 4.75
CA THR A 207 5.98 15.53 3.80
C THR A 207 5.33 15.27 2.44
N THR A 208 4.09 14.77 2.41
CA THR A 208 3.36 14.55 1.14
C THR A 208 3.08 15.88 0.44
N LYS A 209 2.75 16.93 1.18
CA LYS A 209 2.60 18.29 0.60
C LYS A 209 3.89 18.75 -0.10
N THR A 210 5.05 18.48 0.50
CA THR A 210 6.35 18.79 -0.12
C THR A 210 6.61 17.94 -1.36
N LEU A 211 6.16 16.68 -1.36
CA LEU A 211 6.29 15.74 -2.48
C LEU A 211 5.29 16.00 -3.62
N THR A 212 4.20 16.73 -3.38
CA THR A 212 3.12 16.94 -4.37
C THR A 212 3.63 17.35 -5.75
N PRO A 213 4.53 18.37 -5.91
CA PRO A 213 5.01 18.77 -7.23
C PRO A 213 5.80 17.67 -7.96
N LEU A 214 6.51 16.81 -7.20
CA LEU A 214 7.21 15.65 -7.76
C LEU A 214 6.21 14.57 -8.18
N ILE A 215 5.22 14.28 -7.34
CA ILE A 215 4.20 13.28 -7.65
C ILE A 215 3.40 13.66 -8.89
N GLU A 216 2.93 14.89 -8.98
CA GLU A 216 2.21 15.40 -10.16
C GLU A 216 3.04 15.34 -11.46
N LYS A 217 4.36 15.52 -11.34
CA LYS A 217 5.27 15.43 -12.49
C LYS A 217 5.22 14.04 -13.15
N ARG A 218 4.87 12.96 -12.40
CA ARG A 218 4.77 11.59 -12.92
C ARG A 218 3.78 11.47 -14.08
N TRP A 219 2.73 12.27 -14.05
CA TRP A 219 1.60 12.16 -14.97
C TRP A 219 1.67 13.11 -16.17
N ARG A 220 2.64 14.02 -16.18
CA ARG A 220 2.76 15.06 -17.23
C ARG A 220 3.04 14.51 -18.61
N SER A 221 3.68 13.35 -18.72
CA SER A 221 3.94 12.70 -20.01
C SER A 221 2.69 12.05 -20.63
N GLY A 222 1.66 11.78 -19.81
CA GLY A 222 0.50 11.00 -20.23
C GLY A 222 0.76 9.49 -20.38
N ALA A 223 1.96 9.00 -20.07
CA ALA A 223 2.30 7.57 -20.15
C ALA A 223 1.52 6.75 -19.11
N VAL A 224 1.23 7.35 -17.97
CA VAL A 224 0.40 6.77 -16.91
C VAL A 224 -0.63 7.79 -16.42
N ARG A 225 -1.73 7.29 -15.87
CA ARG A 225 -2.72 8.11 -15.19
C ARG A 225 -2.84 7.71 -13.72
N PRO A 226 -3.10 8.67 -12.81
CA PRO A 226 -3.30 8.37 -11.41
C PRO A 226 -4.64 7.68 -11.18
N LEU A 227 -4.64 6.72 -10.29
CA LEU A 227 -5.85 6.15 -9.69
C LEU A 227 -6.02 6.61 -8.24
N PHE A 228 -4.90 6.66 -7.51
CA PHE A 228 -4.84 7.18 -6.15
C PHE A 228 -3.45 7.76 -5.85
N ALA A 229 -3.39 8.89 -5.19
CA ALA A 229 -2.18 9.40 -4.57
C ALA A 229 -2.52 10.23 -3.34
N GLY A 230 -1.91 9.90 -2.20
CA GLY A 230 -2.17 10.66 -0.99
C GLY A 230 -1.42 10.16 0.23
N PRO A 231 -1.42 10.96 1.31
CA PRO A 231 -0.82 10.62 2.59
C PRO A 231 -1.71 9.65 3.37
N LEU A 232 -1.05 8.73 4.07
CA LEU A 232 -1.67 7.81 5.02
C LEU A 232 -0.76 7.74 6.25
N ARG A 233 -1.33 7.85 7.45
CA ARG A 233 -0.56 7.63 8.68
C ARG A 233 -0.53 6.14 9.04
N THR A 234 0.55 5.69 9.66
CA THR A 234 0.62 4.36 10.24
C THR A 234 -0.34 4.26 11.43
N MET A 235 -1.12 3.19 11.48
CA MET A 235 -1.88 2.81 12.66
C MET A 235 -1.11 1.75 13.44
N VAL A 236 -0.75 2.06 14.68
CA VAL A 236 -0.06 1.12 15.56
C VAL A 236 -1.06 0.22 16.28
N GLN A 237 -0.70 -1.03 16.50
CA GLN A 237 -1.63 -2.04 17.04
C GLN A 237 -2.24 -1.65 18.39
N TRP A 238 -1.48 -1.01 19.30
CA TRP A 238 -1.99 -0.60 20.60
C TRP A 238 -3.05 0.51 20.57
N GLU A 239 -3.23 1.21 19.43
CA GLU A 239 -4.35 2.15 19.28
C GLU A 239 -5.71 1.42 19.30
N ALA A 240 -5.74 0.15 18.92
CA ALA A 240 -6.95 -0.67 18.96
C ALA A 240 -7.38 -1.07 20.38
N TRP A 241 -6.56 -0.84 21.40
CA TRP A 241 -6.84 -1.18 22.78
C TRP A 241 -7.47 -0.03 23.58
N ARG A 242 -7.63 1.14 22.99
CA ARG A 242 -8.18 2.35 23.62
C ARG A 242 -9.69 2.42 23.55
#